data_983453620e097449635cd8dae4f2742e
#
_entry.id   983453620e097449635cd8dae4f2742e
#
_cell.length_a   1.000
_cell.length_b   1.000
_cell.length_c   1.000
_cell.angle_alpha   90.00
_cell.angle_beta   90.00
_cell.angle_gamma   90.00
#
_symmetry.space_group_name_H-M   'P 1'
#
loop_
_entity.id
_entity.type
_entity.pdbx_description
1 polymer ?
#
loop_
_entity_poly.entity_id
_entity_poly.type
_entity_poly.pdbx_seq_one_letter_code
_entity_poly.pdbx_strand_id
1 'polypeptide(L)'
;PPPPPRDSIRRQRQMCIRDRDGSHGCSARALETTAICELPFDRLADLSANIPSLQHQMFRLLSKEISHEAEMMTLLGRGTAEERVASFLLSLSERFRRRGFSATDFFLSMSRQEIGSYLGLALETVSRLFTRFQDEGILKVDRKHVQILDIDRLRTMVAHQPHCEPHLAHPSS
;
A
#
# COMPACT_ATOMS: atom_id res chain seq x y z
N PRO A 1 6.38 31.09 19.08
CA PRO A 1 7.01 30.12 18.20
C PRO A 1 5.94 29.53 17.28
N PRO A 2 6.18 29.37 15.98
CA PRO A 2 5.24 28.71 15.10
C PRO A 2 5.03 27.28 15.63
N PRO A 3 3.81 26.72 15.51
CA PRO A 3 3.59 25.32 15.87
C PRO A 3 4.57 24.46 15.08
N PRO A 4 5.11 23.38 15.67
CA PRO A 4 5.99 22.51 14.93
C PRO A 4 5.28 22.07 13.66
N PRO A 5 6.00 21.92 12.52
CA PRO A 5 5.41 21.39 11.33
C PRO A 5 4.70 20.08 11.74
N ARG A 6 3.47 19.92 11.32
CA ARG A 6 2.72 18.69 11.54
C ARG A 6 3.55 17.59 10.91
N ASP A 7 4.32 16.93 11.74
CA ASP A 7 5.07 15.74 11.37
C ASP A 7 4.06 14.68 10.91
N SER A 8 3.72 14.77 9.65
CA SER A 8 3.20 13.63 8.93
C SER A 8 4.37 12.65 8.74
N ILE A 9 4.96 12.19 9.85
CA ILE A 9 5.89 11.07 9.84
C ILE A 9 5.09 9.86 9.41
N ARG A 10 4.89 9.75 8.12
CA ARG A 10 4.28 8.60 7.46
C ARG A 10 5.36 7.53 7.47
N ARG A 11 5.41 6.79 8.56
CA ARG A 11 6.19 5.57 8.62
C ARG A 11 5.55 4.56 7.68
N GLN A 12 5.87 4.66 6.42
CA GLN A 12 5.71 3.56 5.51
C GLN A 12 6.78 2.55 5.95
N ARG A 13 6.34 1.52 6.66
CA ARG A 13 7.22 0.42 7.03
C ARG A 13 7.41 -0.44 5.79
N GLN A 14 8.31 -0.05 4.94
CA GLN A 14 8.82 -0.92 3.90
C GLN A 14 10.00 -1.65 4.52
N MET A 15 9.86 -2.94 4.72
CA MET A 15 10.93 -3.78 5.21
C MET A 15 11.72 -4.26 3.98
N CYS A 16 12.77 -3.52 3.61
CA CYS A 16 13.73 -4.00 2.63
C CYS A 16 14.67 -4.97 3.36
N ILE A 17 14.51 -6.27 3.13
CA ILE A 17 15.43 -7.28 3.64
C ILE A 17 16.66 -7.27 2.74
N ARG A 18 17.82 -7.15 3.36
CA ARG A 18 19.11 -7.22 2.68
C ARG A 18 19.33 -8.62 2.13
N ASP A 19 19.65 -8.72 0.87
CA ASP A 19 19.93 -9.99 0.22
C ASP A 19 21.16 -10.67 0.85
N ARG A 20 21.33 -11.98 0.61
CA ARG A 20 22.41 -12.81 1.16
C ARG A 20 23.80 -12.23 0.92
N ASP A 21 23.96 -11.44 -0.15
CA ASP A 21 25.19 -10.78 -0.54
C ASP A 21 25.38 -9.38 0.08
N GLY A 22 24.52 -8.99 1.01
CA GLY A 22 24.62 -7.72 1.73
C GLY A 22 24.26 -6.48 0.91
N SER A 23 23.68 -6.63 -0.26
CA SER A 23 23.19 -5.54 -1.12
C SER A 23 21.67 -5.57 -1.28
N HIS A 24 21.09 -4.42 -1.61
CA HIS A 24 19.69 -4.34 -2.01
C HIS A 24 19.59 -4.43 -3.54
N GLY A 25 18.72 -5.29 -4.04
CA GLY A 25 18.48 -5.44 -5.49
C GLY A 25 17.77 -4.25 -6.16
N CYS A 26 17.33 -3.27 -5.37
CA CYS A 26 16.63 -2.08 -5.87
C CYS A 26 17.01 -0.83 -5.08
N SER A 27 16.77 0.33 -5.69
CA SER A 27 16.91 1.65 -5.05
C SER A 27 15.53 2.16 -4.62
N ALA A 28 15.46 2.79 -3.44
CA ALA A 28 14.28 3.47 -2.95
C ALA A 28 14.48 4.98 -2.94
N ARG A 29 13.46 5.73 -3.35
CA ARG A 29 13.45 7.20 -3.30
C ARG A 29 12.24 7.67 -2.48
N ALA A 30 12.50 8.49 -1.48
CA ALA A 30 11.43 9.14 -0.73
C ALA A 30 10.70 10.16 -1.60
N LEU A 31 9.37 10.15 -1.58
CA LEU A 31 8.51 11.11 -2.28
C LEU A 31 8.25 12.37 -1.44
N GLU A 32 8.47 12.28 -0.14
CA GLU A 32 8.32 13.36 0.84
C GLU A 32 9.46 13.28 1.87
N THR A 33 9.60 14.34 2.67
CA THR A 33 10.50 14.30 3.83
C THR A 33 10.11 13.14 4.75
N THR A 34 11.03 12.21 4.93
CA THR A 34 10.78 10.95 5.63
C THR A 34 11.87 10.69 6.66
N ALA A 35 11.47 10.34 7.87
CA ALA A 35 12.38 9.81 8.87
C ALA A 35 12.56 8.30 8.65
N ILE A 36 13.80 7.85 8.56
CA ILE A 36 14.15 6.44 8.36
C ILE A 36 14.84 5.94 9.63
N CYS A 37 14.45 4.75 10.07
CA CYS A 37 15.15 4.00 11.10
C CYS A 37 15.81 2.79 10.44
N GLU A 38 17.13 2.75 10.47
CA GLU A 38 17.89 1.61 9.98
C GLU A 38 18.12 0.62 11.12
N LEU A 39 17.75 -0.62 10.91
CA LEU A 39 17.98 -1.72 11.84
C LEU A 39 18.90 -2.73 11.17
N PRO A 40 20.14 -2.92 11.68
CA PRO A 40 21.04 -3.95 11.17
C PRO A 40 20.40 -5.33 11.30
N PHE A 41 20.35 -6.08 10.21
CA PHE A 41 19.66 -7.38 10.17
C PHE A 41 20.27 -8.38 11.16
N ASP A 42 21.61 -8.41 11.28
CA ASP A 42 22.31 -9.32 12.19
C ASP A 42 21.92 -9.07 13.65
N ARG A 43 21.79 -7.79 14.05
CA ARG A 43 21.32 -7.40 15.39
C ARG A 43 19.87 -7.81 15.63
N LEU A 44 19.04 -7.70 14.60
CA LEU A 44 17.64 -8.10 14.68
C LEU A 44 17.50 -9.63 14.75
N ALA A 45 18.34 -10.36 14.02
CA ALA A 45 18.39 -11.82 14.06
C ALA A 45 18.82 -12.32 15.47
N ASP A 46 19.89 -11.76 16.04
CA ASP A 46 20.36 -12.08 17.38
C ASP A 46 19.30 -11.79 18.46
N LEU A 47 18.64 -10.63 18.38
CA LEU A 47 17.58 -10.28 19.31
C LEU A 47 16.38 -11.23 19.17
N SER A 48 16.02 -11.59 17.95
CA SER A 48 14.87 -12.49 17.72
C SER A 48 15.13 -13.92 18.21
N ALA A 49 16.36 -14.38 18.16
CA ALA A 49 16.75 -15.68 18.71
C ALA A 49 16.56 -15.77 20.23
N ASN A 50 16.73 -14.63 20.93
CA ASN A 50 16.63 -14.56 22.39
C ASN A 50 15.24 -14.10 22.88
N ILE A 51 14.39 -13.57 22.00
CA ILE A 51 13.06 -13.04 22.35
C ILE A 51 12.00 -13.67 21.43
N PRO A 52 11.38 -14.79 21.85
CA PRO A 52 10.39 -15.52 21.02
C PRO A 52 9.22 -14.68 20.55
N SER A 53 8.78 -13.71 21.36
CA SER A 53 7.69 -12.80 20.97
C SER A 53 8.10 -11.87 19.82
N LEU A 54 9.34 -11.46 19.74
CA LEU A 54 9.88 -10.65 18.64
C LEU A 54 9.95 -11.47 17.35
N GLN A 55 10.44 -12.72 17.45
CA GLN A 55 10.47 -13.65 16.33
C GLN A 55 9.06 -13.88 15.74
N HIS A 56 8.08 -14.12 16.60
CA HIS A 56 6.68 -14.30 16.19
C HIS A 56 6.11 -13.05 15.48
N GLN A 57 6.42 -11.87 15.99
CA GLN A 57 6.04 -10.60 15.38
C GLN A 57 6.69 -10.42 14.00
N MET A 58 7.97 -10.79 13.85
CA MET A 58 8.67 -10.74 12.57
C MET A 58 8.01 -11.66 11.53
N PHE A 59 7.72 -12.91 11.88
CA PHE A 59 7.03 -13.82 10.97
C PHE A 59 5.65 -13.31 10.55
N ARG A 60 4.89 -12.73 11.48
CA ARG A 60 3.59 -12.12 11.16
C ARG A 60 3.73 -10.94 10.19
N LEU A 61 4.74 -10.10 10.36
CA LEU A 61 5.01 -8.99 9.45
C LEU A 61 5.42 -9.48 8.07
N LEU A 62 6.32 -10.46 7.98
CA LEU A 62 6.76 -11.07 6.73
C LEU A 62 5.60 -11.73 5.98
N SER A 63 4.81 -12.56 6.67
CA SER A 63 3.64 -13.20 6.06
C SER A 63 2.66 -12.19 5.49
N LYS A 64 2.43 -11.09 6.21
CA LYS A 64 1.55 -10.03 5.76
C LYS A 64 2.09 -9.29 4.53
N GLU A 65 3.39 -9.07 4.47
CA GLU A 65 4.03 -8.42 3.32
C GLU A 65 3.96 -9.32 2.08
N ILE A 66 4.28 -10.60 2.23
CA ILE A 66 4.15 -11.60 1.15
C ILE A 66 2.71 -11.67 0.61
N SER A 67 1.71 -11.69 1.51
CA SER A 67 0.30 -11.69 1.08
C SER A 67 -0.06 -10.42 0.31
N HIS A 68 0.40 -9.26 0.78
CA HIS A 68 0.16 -8.00 0.11
C HIS A 68 0.80 -7.92 -1.28
N GLU A 69 2.02 -8.44 -1.42
CA GLU A 69 2.70 -8.52 -2.73
C GLU A 69 1.97 -9.46 -3.69
N ALA A 70 1.50 -10.62 -3.20
CA ALA A 70 0.74 -11.57 -4.01
C ALA A 70 -0.61 -10.97 -4.48
N GLU A 71 -1.32 -10.25 -3.60
CA GLU A 71 -2.55 -9.53 -3.97
C GLU A 71 -2.26 -8.47 -5.04
N MET A 72 -1.18 -7.70 -4.87
CA MET A 72 -0.77 -6.69 -5.85
C MET A 72 -0.40 -7.30 -7.20
N MET A 73 0.36 -8.40 -7.22
CA MET A 73 0.69 -9.11 -8.46
C MET A 73 -0.57 -9.62 -9.17
N THR A 74 -1.54 -10.15 -8.44
CA THR A 74 -2.82 -10.61 -8.99
C THR A 74 -3.60 -9.45 -9.59
N LEU A 75 -3.67 -8.32 -8.87
CA LEU A 75 -4.32 -7.10 -9.33
C LEU A 75 -3.68 -6.55 -10.61
N LEU A 76 -2.35 -6.48 -10.65
CA LEU A 76 -1.61 -6.01 -11.83
C LEU A 76 -1.71 -6.98 -13.02
N GLY A 77 -1.85 -8.28 -12.76
CA GLY A 77 -1.95 -9.29 -13.81
C GLY A 77 -3.34 -9.43 -14.44
N ARG A 78 -4.40 -9.27 -13.66
CA ARG A 78 -5.79 -9.57 -14.08
C ARG A 78 -6.75 -8.40 -13.94
N GLY A 79 -6.47 -7.44 -13.07
CA GLY A 79 -7.36 -6.32 -12.78
C GLY A 79 -7.44 -5.34 -13.95
N THR A 80 -8.63 -4.80 -14.18
CA THR A 80 -8.85 -3.67 -15.09
C THR A 80 -8.16 -2.41 -14.57
N ALA A 81 -7.99 -1.42 -15.42
CA ALA A 81 -7.41 -0.13 -14.99
C ALA A 81 -8.24 0.54 -13.89
N GLU A 82 -9.55 0.39 -13.94
CA GLU A 82 -10.50 0.91 -12.96
C GLU A 82 -10.32 0.22 -11.60
N GLU A 83 -10.28 -1.11 -11.58
CA GLU A 83 -10.05 -1.91 -10.37
C GLU A 83 -8.69 -1.61 -9.73
N ARG A 84 -7.64 -1.41 -10.54
CA ARG A 84 -6.31 -1.05 -10.05
C ARG A 84 -6.31 0.31 -9.33
N VAL A 85 -6.96 1.31 -9.92
CA VAL A 85 -7.06 2.65 -9.30
C VAL A 85 -7.95 2.62 -8.07
N ALA A 86 -9.08 1.91 -8.09
CA ALA A 86 -9.97 1.76 -6.95
C ALA A 86 -9.26 1.04 -5.78
N SER A 87 -8.57 -0.07 -6.04
CA SER A 87 -7.79 -0.80 -5.05
C SER A 87 -6.66 0.04 -4.45
N PHE A 88 -5.97 0.82 -5.26
CA PHE A 88 -4.95 1.76 -4.79
C PHE A 88 -5.54 2.79 -3.80
N LEU A 89 -6.67 3.40 -4.12
CA LEU A 89 -7.34 4.37 -3.26
C LEU A 89 -7.82 3.73 -1.95
N LEU A 90 -8.39 2.53 -2.00
CA LEU A 90 -8.80 1.76 -0.82
C LEU A 90 -7.60 1.39 0.05
N SER A 91 -6.49 0.98 -0.54
CA SER A 91 -5.24 0.68 0.18
C SER A 91 -4.72 1.92 0.93
N LEU A 92 -4.75 3.10 0.29
CA LEU A 92 -4.38 4.36 0.94
C LEU A 92 -5.34 4.70 2.08
N SER A 93 -6.65 4.63 1.84
CA SER A 93 -7.71 4.85 2.84
C SER A 93 -7.45 4.01 4.10
N GLU A 94 -7.22 2.71 3.93
CA GLU A 94 -6.94 1.79 5.03
C GLU A 94 -5.63 2.13 5.76
N ARG A 95 -4.58 2.50 5.02
CA ARG A 95 -3.31 2.93 5.62
C ARG A 95 -3.46 4.19 6.46
N PHE A 96 -4.25 5.16 6.00
CA PHE A 96 -4.55 6.38 6.76
C PHE A 96 -5.36 6.06 8.00
N ARG A 97 -6.41 5.24 7.87
CA ARG A 97 -7.25 4.79 8.99
C ARG A 97 -6.44 4.12 10.10
N ARG A 98 -5.55 3.18 9.73
CA ARG A 98 -4.66 2.48 10.71
C ARG A 98 -3.72 3.39 11.45
N ARG A 99 -3.46 4.58 10.92
CA ARG A 99 -2.61 5.60 11.54
C ARG A 99 -3.38 6.66 12.32
N GLY A 100 -4.69 6.50 12.45
CA GLY A 100 -5.56 7.44 13.15
C GLY A 100 -5.88 8.71 12.36
N PHE A 101 -5.63 8.71 11.03
CA PHE A 101 -6.03 9.78 10.13
C PHE A 101 -7.38 9.49 9.46
N SER A 102 -7.93 10.50 8.78
CA SER A 102 -9.14 10.29 7.98
C SER A 102 -8.91 9.21 6.91
N ALA A 103 -9.86 8.28 6.82
CA ALA A 103 -9.87 7.24 5.79
C ALA A 103 -10.36 7.76 4.44
N THR A 104 -11.11 8.85 4.46
CA THR A 104 -11.81 9.38 3.27
C THR A 104 -11.31 10.74 2.83
N ASP A 105 -10.44 11.38 3.60
CA ASP A 105 -9.93 12.72 3.32
C ASP A 105 -8.42 12.75 3.56
N PHE A 106 -7.63 12.81 2.48
CA PHE A 106 -6.17 12.73 2.54
C PHE A 106 -5.46 13.35 1.34
N PHE A 107 -4.18 13.62 1.50
CA PHE A 107 -3.31 14.09 0.42
C PHE A 107 -2.51 12.95 -0.21
N LEU A 108 -2.49 12.93 -1.55
CA LEU A 108 -1.64 12.02 -2.31
C LEU A 108 -0.19 12.53 -2.30
N SER A 109 0.75 11.70 -1.89
CA SER A 109 2.19 11.97 -2.03
C SER A 109 2.64 11.79 -3.48
N MET A 110 1.98 10.88 -4.21
CA MET A 110 2.29 10.52 -5.59
C MET A 110 1.59 11.46 -6.57
N SER A 111 2.29 11.81 -7.64
CA SER A 111 1.72 12.41 -8.85
C SER A 111 0.92 11.37 -9.66
N ARG A 112 0.12 11.82 -10.63
CA ARG A 112 -0.60 10.91 -11.54
C ARG A 112 0.34 9.99 -12.34
N GLN A 113 1.51 10.51 -12.70
CA GLN A 113 2.53 9.74 -13.41
C GLN A 113 3.13 8.65 -12.51
N GLU A 114 3.42 8.96 -11.26
CA GLU A 114 3.94 8.00 -10.29
C GLU A 114 2.90 6.93 -9.94
N ILE A 115 1.62 7.31 -9.83
CA ILE A 115 0.51 6.37 -9.68
C ILE A 115 0.41 5.45 -10.91
N GLY A 116 0.51 6.01 -12.12
CA GLY A 116 0.53 5.24 -13.35
C GLY A 116 1.67 4.23 -13.38
N SER A 117 2.89 4.68 -13.05
CA SER A 117 4.06 3.79 -12.97
C SER A 117 3.87 2.69 -11.93
N TYR A 118 3.29 2.99 -10.78
CA TYR A 118 3.02 2.01 -9.72
C TYR A 118 1.96 0.97 -10.12
N LEU A 119 0.93 1.39 -10.86
CA LEU A 119 -0.19 0.53 -11.27
C LEU A 119 -0.02 -0.09 -12.67
N GLY A 120 1.08 0.18 -13.37
CA GLY A 120 1.29 -0.26 -14.74
C GLY A 120 0.29 0.36 -15.72
N LEU A 121 -0.05 1.65 -15.53
CA LEU A 121 -1.02 2.40 -16.34
C LEU A 121 -0.38 3.65 -16.94
N ALA A 122 -0.84 4.04 -18.13
CA ALA A 122 -0.47 5.32 -18.70
C ALA A 122 -1.03 6.50 -17.87
N LEU A 123 -0.30 7.63 -17.85
CA LEU A 123 -0.72 8.86 -17.15
C LEU A 123 -2.14 9.29 -17.57
N GLU A 124 -2.43 9.24 -18.86
CA GLU A 124 -3.71 9.63 -19.43
C GLU A 124 -4.84 8.74 -18.93
N THR A 125 -4.58 7.44 -18.76
CA THR A 125 -5.55 6.48 -18.23
C THR A 125 -5.87 6.79 -16.78
N VAL A 126 -4.84 7.02 -15.95
CA VAL A 126 -5.05 7.42 -14.55
C VAL A 126 -5.83 8.72 -14.47
N SER A 127 -5.45 9.73 -15.27
CA SER A 127 -6.12 11.05 -15.27
C SER A 127 -7.60 10.92 -15.66
N ARG A 128 -7.91 10.16 -16.73
CA ARG A 128 -9.30 9.91 -17.16
C ARG A 128 -10.13 9.19 -16.12
N LEU A 129 -9.55 8.19 -15.43
CA LEU A 129 -10.25 7.47 -14.36
C LEU A 129 -10.55 8.36 -13.16
N PHE A 130 -9.61 9.22 -12.77
CA PHE A 130 -9.86 10.17 -11.69
C PHE A 130 -10.96 11.19 -12.06
N THR A 131 -10.98 11.69 -13.30
CA THR A 131 -12.05 12.57 -13.79
C THR A 131 -13.38 11.83 -13.77
N ARG A 132 -13.44 10.62 -14.32
CA ARG A 132 -14.65 9.80 -14.32
C ARG A 132 -15.18 9.54 -12.91
N PHE A 133 -14.33 9.20 -11.95
CA PHE A 133 -14.74 8.99 -10.56
C PHE A 133 -15.28 10.27 -9.90
N GLN A 134 -14.80 11.45 -10.34
CA GLN A 134 -15.38 12.73 -9.92
C GLN A 134 -16.75 12.97 -10.55
N ASP A 135 -16.90 12.71 -11.84
CA ASP A 135 -18.17 12.87 -12.56
C ASP A 135 -19.25 11.93 -12.02
N GLU A 136 -18.85 10.73 -11.58
CA GLU A 136 -19.72 9.74 -10.93
C GLU A 136 -19.98 10.04 -9.43
N GLY A 137 -19.40 11.11 -8.86
CA GLY A 137 -19.57 11.48 -7.47
C GLY A 137 -18.89 10.54 -6.46
N ILE A 138 -17.96 9.71 -6.91
CA ILE A 138 -17.21 8.77 -6.05
C ILE A 138 -16.08 9.47 -5.33
N LEU A 139 -15.42 10.42 -6.00
CA LEU A 139 -14.31 11.20 -5.48
C LEU A 139 -14.56 12.69 -5.65
N LYS A 140 -13.95 13.48 -4.77
CA LYS A 140 -13.65 14.89 -5.02
C LYS A 140 -12.15 15.08 -4.96
N VAL A 141 -11.58 15.73 -5.97
CA VAL A 141 -10.14 15.89 -6.09
C VAL A 141 -9.79 17.34 -6.36
N ASP A 142 -8.93 17.90 -5.53
CA ASP A 142 -8.31 19.21 -5.73
C ASP A 142 -6.79 19.02 -5.69
N ARG A 143 -6.15 19.05 -6.86
CA ARG A 143 -4.72 18.82 -7.04
C ARG A 143 -4.27 17.45 -6.44
N LYS A 144 -3.63 17.48 -5.26
CA LYS A 144 -3.20 16.29 -4.52
C LYS A 144 -4.16 15.91 -3.39
N HIS A 145 -5.14 16.73 -3.08
CA HIS A 145 -6.14 16.48 -2.07
C HIS A 145 -7.23 15.59 -2.66
N VAL A 146 -7.54 14.50 -1.99
CA VAL A 146 -8.55 13.52 -2.39
C VAL A 146 -9.52 13.31 -1.25
N GLN A 147 -10.80 13.45 -1.57
CA GLN A 147 -11.91 13.06 -0.70
C GLN A 147 -12.65 11.91 -1.37
N ILE A 148 -12.77 10.79 -0.68
CA ILE A 148 -13.62 9.66 -1.10
C ILE A 148 -15.03 9.96 -0.59
N LEU A 149 -15.96 10.17 -1.52
CA LEU A 149 -17.36 10.46 -1.22
C LEU A 149 -18.18 9.17 -1.08
N ASP A 150 -17.84 8.15 -1.87
CA ASP A 150 -18.51 6.84 -1.86
C ASP A 150 -17.46 5.71 -1.82
N ILE A 151 -17.12 5.28 -0.62
CA ILE A 151 -16.14 4.22 -0.40
C ILE A 151 -16.71 2.84 -0.79
N ASP A 152 -18.03 2.64 -0.67
CA ASP A 152 -18.64 1.35 -0.95
C ASP A 152 -18.71 1.10 -2.45
N ARG A 153 -18.85 2.16 -3.24
CA ARG A 153 -18.74 2.08 -4.69
C ARG A 153 -17.34 1.61 -5.11
N LEU A 154 -16.27 2.17 -4.51
CA LEU A 154 -14.91 1.70 -4.77
C LEU A 154 -14.71 0.24 -4.36
N ARG A 155 -15.29 -0.20 -3.24
CA ARG A 155 -15.23 -1.60 -2.80
C ARG A 155 -15.93 -2.53 -3.79
N THR A 156 -17.08 -2.14 -4.30
CA THR A 156 -17.84 -2.93 -5.27
C THR A 156 -17.04 -3.13 -6.56
N MET A 157 -16.30 -2.11 -7.03
CA MET A 157 -15.44 -2.23 -8.20
C MET A 157 -14.34 -3.29 -8.03
N VAL A 158 -13.82 -3.43 -6.82
CA VAL A 158 -12.74 -4.39 -6.52
C VAL A 158 -13.29 -5.79 -6.19
N ALA A 159 -14.51 -5.90 -5.67
CA ALA A 159 -15.12 -7.16 -5.22
C ALA A 159 -15.41 -8.16 -6.37
N HIS A 160 -15.32 -7.74 -7.63
CA HIS A 160 -15.49 -8.63 -8.79
C HIS A 160 -14.27 -9.53 -9.07
N GLN A 161 -13.18 -9.42 -8.29
CA GLN A 161 -12.10 -10.39 -8.38
C GLN A 161 -12.52 -11.69 -7.67
N PRO A 162 -12.51 -12.85 -8.34
CA PRO A 162 -12.67 -14.13 -7.67
C PRO A 162 -11.48 -14.27 -6.69
N HIS A 163 -11.77 -14.18 -5.40
CA HIS A 163 -10.82 -14.58 -4.39
C HIS A 163 -10.40 -16.00 -4.71
N CYS A 164 -9.10 -16.24 -4.86
CA CYS A 164 -8.56 -17.58 -4.86
C CYS A 164 -8.80 -18.11 -3.44
N GLU A 165 -9.93 -18.78 -3.22
CA GLU A 165 -10.09 -19.59 -2.02
C GLU A 165 -8.97 -20.61 -2.04
N PRO A 166 -8.15 -20.69 -0.99
CA PRO A 166 -7.21 -21.78 -0.87
C PRO A 166 -8.02 -23.07 -0.74
N HIS A 167 -8.09 -23.84 -1.83
CA HIS A 167 -8.55 -25.21 -1.80
C HIS A 167 -7.55 -26.00 -0.93
N LEU A 168 -7.70 -25.93 0.39
CA LEU A 168 -7.19 -26.94 1.29
C LEU A 168 -8.09 -28.18 1.09
N ALA A 169 -7.80 -28.93 0.03
CA ALA A 169 -8.25 -30.30 -0.07
C ALA A 169 -7.55 -31.06 1.07
N HIS A 170 -8.28 -31.31 2.14
CA HIS A 170 -7.90 -32.35 3.08
C HIS A 170 -7.99 -33.70 2.34
N PRO A 171 -6.91 -34.44 2.21
CA PRO A 171 -7.05 -35.83 1.86
C PRO A 171 -7.65 -36.54 3.08
N SER A 172 -8.88 -36.99 2.95
CA SER A 172 -9.48 -37.97 3.83
C SER A 172 -8.78 -39.30 3.58
N SER A 173 -8.15 -39.86 4.58
CA SER A 173 -8.10 -41.29 4.94
C SER A 173 -6.95 -41.57 5.88
#